data_639234864080e041145fd84732c839a0
#
_entry.id   639234864080e041145fd84732c839a0
#
_cell.length_a   1.000
_cell.length_b   1.000
_cell.length_c   1.000
_cell.angle_alpha   90.00
_cell.angle_beta   90.00
_cell.angle_gamma   90.00
#
_symmetry.space_group_name_H-M   'P 1'
#
loop_
_entity.id
_entity.type
_entity.pdbx_description
1 polymer ?
#
loop_
_entity_poly.entity_id
_entity_poly.type
_entity_poly.pdbx_seq_one_letter_code
_entity_poly.pdbx_strand_id
1 'polypeptide(L)'
;MINSDIMKKILMAAGAASLVLASCARVTDVTKISGTVEGEGIENVNIVVPDLDIDTLVAVSNGKFSCELPVDCTVVGVVSTDQFKALFIPDGTKLSVKLSSAESTVESAAEHVHSAFNEAKDKSEQIQKDFSAKVKEIRASAELTEEEIAKQVDELYEKVSDEYIDYNMDVLSHNNDNFVGLMAFQNMNGMLEDAQVDSLIGTLSDKLKDNKYVKGLQAAVSARSKTSEGQKFTDFTVEDSNGRTVKFSDYVGKGKYVLVDFWASWCGPCKREIPNIKAVYDKYKGKDFNVLSVAVWDRPEDTEEAAREHGVTWSQIVNAQSVPTELYGIEGIPHIMLIGPDGIILKRDLRGDAIEAEVARYVAPKK
;
A
#
# COMPACT_ATOMS: atom_id res chain seq x y z
N MET A 1 3.02 -13.77 16.26
CA MET A 1 2.32 -15.09 16.27
C MET A 1 1.13 -14.93 15.34
N ILE A 2 1.03 -15.75 14.31
CA ILE A 2 -0.09 -15.73 13.35
C ILE A 2 -1.38 -15.95 14.15
N ASN A 3 -2.31 -15.00 14.09
CA ASN A 3 -3.60 -15.15 14.76
C ASN A 3 -4.36 -16.33 14.12
N SER A 4 -4.41 -17.47 14.83
CA SER A 4 -5.04 -18.72 14.38
C SER A 4 -6.50 -18.53 13.96
N ASP A 5 -7.18 -17.51 14.49
CA ASP A 5 -8.58 -17.24 14.21
C ASP A 5 -8.78 -16.52 12.89
N ILE A 6 -7.86 -15.65 12.48
CA ILE A 6 -7.88 -15.02 11.14
C ILE A 6 -7.69 -16.09 10.06
N MET A 7 -6.74 -17.03 10.24
CA MET A 7 -6.57 -18.14 9.29
C MET A 7 -7.81 -19.04 9.19
N LYS A 8 -8.52 -19.29 10.29
CA LYS A 8 -9.78 -20.03 10.26
C LYS A 8 -10.88 -19.28 9.51
N LYS A 9 -10.96 -17.95 9.68
CA LYS A 9 -11.94 -17.10 8.98
C LYS A 9 -11.65 -17.06 7.47
N ILE A 10 -10.38 -16.97 7.07
CA ILE A 10 -9.97 -17.06 5.67
C ILE A 10 -10.41 -18.41 5.06
N LEU A 11 -10.19 -19.51 5.75
CA LEU A 11 -10.61 -20.85 5.30
C LEU A 11 -12.14 -21.01 5.23
N MET A 12 -12.89 -20.35 6.12
CA MET A 12 -14.35 -20.33 6.08
C MET A 12 -14.89 -19.48 4.92
N ALA A 13 -14.26 -18.35 4.62
CA ALA A 13 -14.61 -17.51 3.47
C ALA A 13 -14.44 -18.27 2.14
N ALA A 14 -13.42 -19.13 2.02
CA ALA A 14 -13.23 -20.00 0.86
C ALA A 14 -14.32 -21.06 0.67
N GLY A 15 -15.05 -21.42 1.75
CA GLY A 15 -16.14 -22.40 1.72
C GLY A 15 -17.55 -21.84 1.45
N ALA A 16 -17.72 -20.51 1.53
CA ALA A 16 -19.00 -19.83 1.43
C ALA A 16 -19.31 -19.28 0.02
N ALA A 17 -18.86 -19.95 -1.05
CA ALA A 17 -19.36 -19.70 -2.40
C ALA A 17 -20.81 -20.16 -2.50
N SER A 18 -21.70 -19.57 -1.71
CA SER A 18 -23.13 -19.75 -1.77
C SER A 18 -23.64 -18.96 -2.96
N LEU A 19 -24.28 -19.65 -3.89
CA LEU A 19 -25.09 -19.09 -4.95
C LEU A 19 -26.09 -18.07 -4.38
N VAL A 20 -25.71 -16.82 -4.31
CA VAL A 20 -26.65 -15.73 -4.25
C VAL A 20 -27.20 -15.58 -5.65
N LEU A 21 -28.42 -16.11 -5.87
CA LEU A 21 -29.20 -15.80 -7.04
C LEU A 21 -29.52 -14.30 -6.99
N ALA A 22 -28.61 -13.51 -7.59
CA ALA A 22 -28.82 -12.09 -7.79
C ALA A 22 -30.08 -11.91 -8.61
N SER A 23 -31.07 -11.22 -8.05
CA SER A 23 -32.23 -10.68 -8.77
C SER A 23 -31.67 -9.81 -9.91
N CYS A 24 -31.81 -10.29 -11.15
CA CYS A 24 -31.35 -9.63 -12.36
C CYS A 24 -32.09 -8.32 -12.59
N ALA A 25 -31.61 -7.21 -12.07
CA ALA A 25 -31.69 -5.97 -12.81
C ALA A 25 -30.94 -6.21 -14.12
N ARG A 26 -31.52 -5.90 -15.28
CA ARG A 26 -30.85 -6.12 -16.58
C ARG A 26 -29.58 -5.31 -16.61
N VAL A 27 -28.44 -5.96 -16.33
CA VAL A 27 -27.12 -5.40 -16.57
C VAL A 27 -27.02 -5.15 -18.06
N THR A 28 -26.82 -3.92 -18.45
CA THR A 28 -26.58 -3.53 -19.85
C THR A 28 -25.08 -3.57 -20.13
N ASP A 29 -24.68 -3.57 -21.40
CA ASP A 29 -23.27 -3.52 -21.80
C ASP A 29 -22.61 -2.14 -21.51
N VAL A 30 -23.40 -1.21 -20.97
CA VAL A 30 -22.96 0.15 -20.61
C VAL A 30 -23.54 0.60 -19.28
N THR A 31 -22.76 1.33 -18.50
CA THR A 31 -23.23 2.08 -17.33
C THR A 31 -23.74 3.44 -17.79
N LYS A 32 -24.98 3.77 -17.47
CA LYS A 32 -25.58 5.06 -17.80
C LYS A 32 -25.51 5.99 -16.60
N ILE A 33 -24.77 7.09 -16.71
CA ILE A 33 -24.71 8.13 -15.70
C ILE A 33 -25.63 9.27 -16.11
N SER A 34 -26.47 9.70 -15.20
CA SER A 34 -27.24 10.94 -15.32
C SER A 34 -27.14 11.70 -14.00
N GLY A 35 -26.99 13.02 -14.07
CA GLY A 35 -26.79 13.78 -12.84
C GLY A 35 -27.24 15.21 -12.91
N THR A 36 -27.23 15.83 -11.73
CA THR A 36 -27.46 17.25 -11.52
C THR A 36 -26.26 17.87 -10.82
N VAL A 37 -25.96 19.12 -11.16
CA VAL A 37 -24.91 19.92 -10.54
C VAL A 37 -25.54 21.17 -9.96
N GLU A 38 -25.24 21.45 -8.70
CA GLU A 38 -25.60 22.69 -8.00
C GLU A 38 -24.61 23.81 -8.38
N GLY A 39 -25.10 24.99 -8.61
CA GLY A 39 -24.30 26.19 -8.93
C GLY A 39 -24.56 26.75 -10.32
N GLU A 40 -24.23 28.03 -10.49
CA GLU A 40 -24.33 28.73 -11.77
C GLU A 40 -22.97 28.69 -12.51
N GLY A 41 -23.02 28.69 -13.84
CA GLY A 41 -21.83 28.80 -14.67
C GLY A 41 -20.99 27.51 -14.82
N ILE A 42 -21.47 26.35 -14.32
CA ILE A 42 -20.80 25.08 -14.53
C ILE A 42 -21.16 24.55 -15.92
N GLU A 43 -20.20 24.58 -16.82
CA GLU A 43 -20.37 24.16 -18.22
C GLU A 43 -20.10 22.66 -18.43
N ASN A 44 -19.23 22.06 -17.61
CA ASN A 44 -18.81 20.68 -17.74
C ASN A 44 -18.65 20.01 -16.39
N VAL A 45 -18.80 18.69 -16.38
CA VAL A 45 -18.31 17.79 -15.33
C VAL A 45 -17.20 16.93 -15.90
N ASN A 46 -16.17 16.65 -15.11
CA ASN A 46 -15.12 15.71 -15.47
C ASN A 46 -15.47 14.31 -14.96
N ILE A 47 -15.34 13.30 -15.83
CA ILE A 47 -15.53 11.89 -15.49
C ILE A 47 -14.22 11.15 -15.75
N VAL A 48 -13.64 10.60 -14.68
CA VAL A 48 -12.37 9.90 -14.69
C VAL A 48 -12.55 8.48 -14.19
N VAL A 49 -12.10 7.48 -14.95
CA VAL A 49 -11.98 6.09 -14.53
C VAL A 49 -10.57 5.64 -14.90
N PRO A 50 -9.58 5.80 -14.00
CA PRO A 50 -8.17 5.60 -14.33
C PRO A 50 -7.83 4.22 -14.86
N ASP A 51 -8.44 3.17 -14.28
CA ASP A 51 -8.17 1.79 -14.68
C ASP A 51 -8.78 1.41 -16.05
N LEU A 52 -9.62 2.28 -16.62
CA LEU A 52 -10.17 2.13 -17.99
C LEU A 52 -9.60 3.17 -18.97
N ASP A 53 -8.58 3.95 -18.56
CA ASP A 53 -8.00 5.06 -19.34
C ASP A 53 -9.06 6.09 -19.80
N ILE A 54 -10.09 6.31 -18.98
CA ILE A 54 -11.15 7.29 -19.24
C ILE A 54 -10.86 8.58 -18.46
N ASP A 55 -10.75 9.69 -19.20
CA ASP A 55 -10.72 11.05 -18.69
C ASP A 55 -11.46 11.93 -19.69
N THR A 56 -12.70 12.32 -19.36
CA THR A 56 -13.57 13.01 -20.31
C THR A 56 -14.41 14.10 -19.67
N LEU A 57 -14.58 15.21 -20.40
CA LEU A 57 -15.48 16.29 -20.04
C LEU A 57 -16.86 16.05 -20.64
N VAL A 58 -17.88 16.11 -19.79
CA VAL A 58 -19.28 15.96 -20.17
C VAL A 58 -20.01 17.29 -19.98
N ALA A 59 -20.61 17.79 -21.04
CA ALA A 59 -21.32 19.08 -21.03
C ALA A 59 -22.51 19.07 -20.07
N VAL A 60 -22.64 20.18 -19.33
CA VAL A 60 -23.78 20.45 -18.45
C VAL A 60 -24.76 21.37 -19.17
N SER A 61 -26.02 20.96 -19.24
CA SER A 61 -27.11 21.78 -19.79
C SER A 61 -28.24 21.91 -18.78
N ASN A 62 -28.59 23.16 -18.43
CA ASN A 62 -29.60 23.44 -17.40
C ASN A 62 -29.34 22.71 -16.07
N GLY A 63 -28.07 22.66 -15.63
CA GLY A 63 -27.66 21.99 -14.40
C GLY A 63 -27.72 20.45 -14.48
N LYS A 64 -27.83 19.86 -15.68
CA LYS A 64 -27.90 18.41 -15.89
C LYS A 64 -26.82 17.93 -16.85
N PHE A 65 -26.37 16.71 -16.64
CA PHE A 65 -25.45 16.00 -17.53
C PHE A 65 -25.81 14.54 -17.67
N SER A 66 -25.33 13.89 -18.72
CA SER A 66 -25.44 12.43 -18.89
C SER A 66 -24.34 11.89 -19.77
N CYS A 67 -23.90 10.66 -19.52
CA CYS A 67 -22.97 9.91 -20.36
C CYS A 67 -23.20 8.41 -20.24
N GLU A 68 -22.53 7.65 -21.10
CA GLU A 68 -22.47 6.19 -21.07
C GLU A 68 -21.01 5.76 -20.98
N LEU A 69 -20.73 4.77 -20.13
CA LEU A 69 -19.39 4.23 -19.90
C LEU A 69 -19.38 2.71 -20.06
N PRO A 70 -18.23 2.11 -20.39
CA PRO A 70 -18.05 0.67 -20.34
C PRO A 70 -18.34 0.12 -18.94
N VAL A 71 -18.73 -1.15 -18.88
CA VAL A 71 -19.02 -1.84 -17.61
C VAL A 71 -17.76 -2.51 -17.08
N ASP A 72 -17.34 -2.13 -15.90
CA ASP A 72 -16.41 -2.87 -15.08
C ASP A 72 -16.66 -2.61 -13.59
N CYS A 73 -17.30 -3.56 -12.92
CA CYS A 73 -17.62 -3.43 -11.50
C CYS A 73 -16.40 -3.63 -10.57
N THR A 74 -15.20 -3.85 -11.09
CA THR A 74 -13.97 -4.00 -10.31
C THR A 74 -13.17 -2.69 -10.20
N VAL A 75 -13.64 -1.61 -10.83
CA VAL A 75 -12.97 -0.31 -10.82
C VAL A 75 -13.88 0.76 -10.23
N VAL A 76 -13.28 1.88 -9.82
CA VAL A 76 -13.99 3.06 -9.34
C VAL A 76 -13.71 4.24 -10.25
N GLY A 77 -14.75 5.02 -10.52
CA GLY A 77 -14.67 6.29 -11.22
C GLY A 77 -14.97 7.47 -10.31
N VAL A 78 -14.59 8.64 -10.74
CA VAL A 78 -14.88 9.93 -10.11
C VAL A 78 -15.63 10.78 -11.12
N VAL A 79 -16.76 11.37 -10.68
CA VAL A 79 -17.40 12.49 -11.36
C VAL A 79 -17.17 13.74 -10.54
N SER A 80 -16.65 14.79 -11.16
CA SER A 80 -16.24 16.00 -10.44
C SER A 80 -16.44 17.29 -11.21
N THR A 81 -16.47 18.38 -10.46
CA THR A 81 -16.24 19.76 -10.89
C THR A 81 -15.08 20.32 -10.08
N ASP A 82 -14.74 21.59 -10.26
CA ASP A 82 -13.75 22.28 -9.41
C ASP A 82 -14.14 22.31 -7.92
N GLN A 83 -15.43 22.17 -7.60
CA GLN A 83 -15.98 22.31 -6.24
C GLN A 83 -16.49 21.00 -5.65
N PHE A 84 -17.00 20.09 -6.46
CA PHE A 84 -17.72 18.90 -6.02
C PHE A 84 -17.13 17.64 -6.64
N LYS A 85 -17.22 16.53 -5.90
CA LYS A 85 -16.85 15.21 -6.43
C LYS A 85 -17.73 14.12 -5.82
N ALA A 86 -17.95 13.06 -6.59
CA ALA A 86 -18.57 11.81 -6.13
C ALA A 86 -17.89 10.62 -6.77
N LEU A 87 -17.82 9.52 -6.02
CA LEU A 87 -17.28 8.25 -6.50
C LEU A 87 -18.41 7.38 -7.05
N PHE A 88 -18.13 6.63 -8.10
CA PHE A 88 -19.10 5.69 -8.68
C PHE A 88 -18.41 4.41 -9.16
N ILE A 89 -19.17 3.34 -9.27
CA ILE A 89 -18.74 2.06 -9.83
C ILE A 89 -19.48 1.84 -11.14
N PRO A 90 -18.79 1.65 -12.29
CA PRO A 90 -19.44 1.42 -13.58
C PRO A 90 -19.97 -0.02 -13.68
N ASP A 91 -21.07 -0.32 -12.99
CA ASP A 91 -21.63 -1.65 -12.76
C ASP A 91 -22.65 -2.13 -13.80
N GLY A 92 -22.86 -1.37 -14.89
CA GLY A 92 -23.83 -1.69 -15.94
C GLY A 92 -25.27 -1.28 -15.62
N THR A 93 -25.47 -0.51 -14.53
CA THR A 93 -26.79 0.01 -14.16
C THR A 93 -26.98 1.48 -14.56
N LYS A 94 -28.11 2.05 -14.17
CA LYS A 94 -28.34 3.49 -14.26
C LYS A 94 -27.94 4.13 -12.96
N LEU A 95 -26.99 5.06 -13.01
CA LEU A 95 -26.50 5.84 -11.89
C LEU A 95 -27.10 7.25 -11.92
N SER A 96 -27.64 7.68 -10.78
CA SER A 96 -28.12 9.04 -10.54
C SER A 96 -27.12 9.78 -9.67
N VAL A 97 -26.50 10.80 -10.21
CA VAL A 97 -25.47 11.61 -9.51
C VAL A 97 -26.04 12.98 -9.13
N LYS A 98 -25.80 13.36 -7.90
CA LYS A 98 -26.02 14.74 -7.43
C LYS A 98 -24.71 15.33 -6.95
N LEU A 99 -24.24 16.37 -7.58
CA LEU A 99 -23.08 17.16 -7.15
C LEU A 99 -23.58 18.43 -6.46
N SER A 100 -23.33 18.56 -5.16
CA SER A 100 -23.84 19.68 -4.36
C SER A 100 -22.94 20.04 -3.18
N SER A 101 -23.14 21.24 -2.66
CA SER A 101 -22.41 21.77 -1.50
C SER A 101 -22.78 21.08 -0.18
N ALA A 102 -23.97 20.53 -0.06
CA ALA A 102 -24.41 19.82 1.13
C ALA A 102 -23.77 18.43 1.20
N GLU A 103 -23.96 17.64 0.14
CA GLU A 103 -23.37 16.31 -0.02
C GLU A 103 -23.52 15.91 -1.50
N SER A 104 -22.42 15.37 -2.05
CA SER A 104 -22.46 14.77 -3.39
C SER A 104 -22.77 13.29 -3.26
N THR A 105 -23.82 12.81 -3.96
CA THR A 105 -24.29 11.43 -3.86
C THR A 105 -24.32 10.73 -5.20
N VAL A 106 -24.18 9.39 -5.17
CA VAL A 106 -24.43 8.49 -6.29
C VAL A 106 -25.41 7.43 -5.82
N GLU A 107 -26.52 7.31 -6.54
CA GLU A 107 -27.53 6.30 -6.31
C GLU A 107 -27.59 5.38 -7.53
N SER A 108 -27.71 4.09 -7.31
CA SER A 108 -27.94 3.09 -8.36
C SER A 108 -29.39 2.64 -8.38
N ALA A 109 -29.90 2.34 -9.57
CA ALA A 109 -31.22 1.71 -9.73
C ALA A 109 -31.24 0.24 -9.28
N ALA A 110 -30.06 -0.38 -9.08
CA ALA A 110 -29.91 -1.72 -8.54
C ALA A 110 -29.30 -1.65 -7.13
N GLU A 111 -29.90 -2.36 -6.19
CA GLU A 111 -29.58 -2.22 -4.75
C GLU A 111 -28.24 -2.83 -4.33
N HIS A 112 -27.33 -3.27 -5.23
CA HIS A 112 -26.25 -4.15 -4.80
C HIS A 112 -24.90 -3.46 -4.58
N VAL A 113 -24.26 -2.93 -5.63
CA VAL A 113 -22.85 -2.53 -5.51
C VAL A 113 -22.70 -1.16 -4.85
N HIS A 114 -23.53 -0.19 -5.23
CA HIS A 114 -23.43 1.17 -4.67
C HIS A 114 -23.88 1.29 -3.22
N SER A 115 -24.96 0.59 -2.82
CA SER A 115 -25.37 0.57 -1.40
C SER A 115 -24.31 -0.10 -0.53
N ALA A 116 -23.78 -1.26 -0.96
CA ALA A 116 -22.70 -1.93 -0.26
C ALA A 116 -21.41 -1.06 -0.20
N PHE A 117 -21.08 -0.34 -1.28
CA PHE A 117 -19.97 0.60 -1.31
C PHE A 117 -20.13 1.73 -0.30
N ASN A 118 -21.29 2.39 -0.31
CA ASN A 118 -21.57 3.49 0.61
C ASN A 118 -21.56 3.01 2.07
N GLU A 119 -22.22 1.89 2.36
CA GLU A 119 -22.23 1.28 3.69
C GLU A 119 -20.81 0.94 4.18
N ALA A 120 -20.01 0.29 3.35
CA ALA A 120 -18.64 -0.08 3.71
C ALA A 120 -17.74 1.13 3.90
N LYS A 121 -17.89 2.16 3.07
CA LYS A 121 -17.18 3.45 3.20
C LYS A 121 -17.55 4.15 4.51
N ASP A 122 -18.85 4.34 4.76
CA ASP A 122 -19.35 5.07 5.92
C ASP A 122 -18.97 4.35 7.23
N LYS A 123 -19.02 3.02 7.24
CA LYS A 123 -18.60 2.22 8.39
C LYS A 123 -17.10 2.34 8.65
N SER A 124 -16.28 2.28 7.59
CA SER A 124 -14.82 2.46 7.71
C SER A 124 -14.47 3.85 8.24
N GLU A 125 -15.11 4.90 7.71
CA GLU A 125 -14.94 6.27 8.22
C GLU A 125 -15.37 6.41 9.68
N GLN A 126 -16.47 5.77 10.08
CA GLN A 126 -16.94 5.82 11.46
C GLN A 126 -15.95 5.14 12.42
N ILE A 127 -15.42 3.97 12.05
CA ILE A 127 -14.40 3.26 12.87
C ILE A 127 -13.16 4.15 13.05
N GLN A 128 -12.69 4.83 11.99
CA GLN A 128 -11.54 5.73 12.07
C GLN A 128 -11.81 6.96 12.93
N LYS A 129 -13.01 7.55 12.83
CA LYS A 129 -13.43 8.69 13.67
C LYS A 129 -13.49 8.29 15.14
N ASP A 130 -14.10 7.15 15.46
CA ASP A 130 -14.22 6.65 16.83
C ASP A 130 -12.85 6.32 17.43
N PHE A 131 -11.97 5.68 16.67
CA PHE A 131 -10.61 5.43 17.08
C PHE A 131 -9.85 6.73 17.39
N SER A 132 -9.88 7.68 16.45
CA SER A 132 -9.21 8.97 16.60
C SER A 132 -9.72 9.75 17.80
N ALA A 133 -11.04 9.72 18.08
CA ALA A 133 -11.66 10.38 19.23
C ALA A 133 -11.18 9.74 20.54
N LYS A 134 -11.14 8.40 20.62
CA LYS A 134 -10.67 7.67 21.82
C LYS A 134 -9.17 7.88 22.07
N VAL A 135 -8.34 7.87 21.03
CA VAL A 135 -6.91 8.19 21.16
C VAL A 135 -6.70 9.60 21.69
N LYS A 136 -7.49 10.57 21.20
CA LYS A 136 -7.44 11.94 21.70
C LYS A 136 -7.85 12.04 23.19
N GLU A 137 -8.88 11.31 23.60
CA GLU A 137 -9.34 11.22 24.98
C GLU A 137 -8.24 10.64 25.89
N ILE A 138 -7.65 9.50 25.54
CA ILE A 138 -6.56 8.85 26.28
C ILE A 138 -5.38 9.81 26.44
N ARG A 139 -4.94 10.47 25.35
CA ARG A 139 -3.82 11.42 25.36
C ARG A 139 -4.10 12.72 26.13
N ALA A 140 -5.34 13.10 26.31
CA ALA A 140 -5.74 14.30 27.08
C ALA A 140 -5.90 14.03 28.59
N SER A 141 -5.78 12.77 29.02
CA SER A 141 -5.91 12.41 30.45
C SER A 141 -4.73 12.95 31.25
N ALA A 142 -5.02 13.76 32.25
CA ALA A 142 -4.02 14.29 33.19
C ALA A 142 -3.65 13.28 34.29
N GLU A 143 -4.35 12.15 34.37
CA GLU A 143 -4.19 11.12 35.39
C GLU A 143 -3.25 10.00 34.95
N LEU A 144 -2.94 9.89 33.66
CA LEU A 144 -2.12 8.83 33.09
C LEU A 144 -0.67 9.30 32.86
N THR A 145 0.27 8.42 33.12
CA THR A 145 1.66 8.58 32.70
C THR A 145 1.83 8.36 31.21
N GLU A 146 2.93 8.82 30.61
CA GLU A 146 3.23 8.58 29.19
C GLU A 146 3.27 7.08 28.84
N GLU A 147 3.77 6.24 29.75
CA GLU A 147 3.82 4.78 29.55
C GLU A 147 2.42 4.16 29.57
N GLU A 148 1.55 4.60 30.48
CA GLU A 148 0.15 4.14 30.54
C GLU A 148 -0.65 4.62 29.31
N ILE A 149 -0.41 5.86 28.84
CA ILE A 149 -1.01 6.36 27.60
C ILE A 149 -0.58 5.51 26.40
N ALA A 150 0.72 5.24 26.25
CA ALA A 150 1.23 4.40 25.15
C ALA A 150 0.58 3.02 25.20
N LYS A 151 0.56 2.37 26.37
CA LYS A 151 -0.05 1.06 26.54
C LYS A 151 -1.54 1.04 26.19
N GLN A 152 -2.32 2.02 26.66
CA GLN A 152 -3.76 2.06 26.37
C GLN A 152 -4.04 2.36 24.90
N VAL A 153 -3.21 3.17 24.23
CA VAL A 153 -3.33 3.41 22.78
C VAL A 153 -3.00 2.14 22.00
N ASP A 154 -1.97 1.39 22.39
CA ASP A 154 -1.59 0.14 21.74
C ASP A 154 -2.69 -0.94 21.90
N GLU A 155 -3.23 -1.12 23.13
CA GLU A 155 -4.35 -2.03 23.39
C GLU A 155 -5.60 -1.65 22.57
N LEU A 156 -5.90 -0.35 22.47
CA LEU A 156 -7.01 0.15 21.65
C LEU A 156 -6.77 -0.12 20.17
N TYR A 157 -5.53 0.09 19.69
CA TYR A 157 -5.15 -0.16 18.29
C TYR A 157 -5.31 -1.65 17.93
N GLU A 158 -4.80 -2.56 18.74
CA GLU A 158 -4.95 -4.01 18.53
C GLU A 158 -6.43 -4.40 18.43
N LYS A 159 -7.25 -3.95 19.40
CA LYS A 159 -8.68 -4.24 19.42
C LYS A 159 -9.41 -3.72 18.17
N VAL A 160 -9.17 -2.44 17.81
CA VAL A 160 -9.85 -1.82 16.66
C VAL A 160 -9.37 -2.43 15.35
N SER A 161 -8.08 -2.81 15.27
CA SER A 161 -7.54 -3.51 14.09
C SER A 161 -8.22 -4.87 13.88
N ASP A 162 -8.41 -5.66 14.93
CA ASP A 162 -9.11 -6.94 14.84
C ASP A 162 -10.57 -6.75 14.39
N GLU A 163 -11.29 -5.80 14.99
CA GLU A 163 -12.67 -5.48 14.61
C GLU A 163 -12.76 -4.99 13.14
N TYR A 164 -11.78 -4.22 12.68
CA TYR A 164 -11.71 -3.69 11.31
C TYR A 164 -11.40 -4.78 10.29
N ILE A 165 -10.48 -5.70 10.62
CA ILE A 165 -10.19 -6.87 9.79
C ILE A 165 -11.44 -7.75 9.67
N ASP A 166 -12.10 -8.07 10.78
CA ASP A 166 -13.31 -8.89 10.79
C ASP A 166 -14.43 -8.31 9.93
N TYR A 167 -14.66 -7.00 10.04
CA TYR A 167 -15.63 -6.29 9.23
C TYR A 167 -15.29 -6.36 7.73
N ASN A 168 -14.04 -6.04 7.36
CA ASN A 168 -13.64 -6.07 5.95
C ASN A 168 -13.60 -7.50 5.38
N MET A 169 -13.31 -8.52 6.19
CA MET A 169 -13.45 -9.92 5.81
C MET A 169 -14.89 -10.29 5.46
N ASP A 170 -15.85 -9.83 6.24
CA ASP A 170 -17.26 -10.03 5.95
C ASP A 170 -17.68 -9.33 4.65
N VAL A 171 -17.32 -8.06 4.48
CA VAL A 171 -17.55 -7.30 3.24
C VAL A 171 -16.95 -8.01 2.03
N LEU A 172 -15.68 -8.46 2.12
CA LEU A 172 -15.00 -9.18 1.04
C LEU A 172 -15.71 -10.49 0.69
N SER A 173 -16.18 -11.25 1.68
CA SER A 173 -16.83 -12.53 1.47
C SER A 173 -18.13 -12.41 0.64
N HIS A 174 -18.84 -11.29 0.75
CA HIS A 174 -20.08 -11.00 0.03
C HIS A 174 -19.85 -10.26 -1.31
N ASN A 175 -18.63 -9.73 -1.54
CA ASN A 175 -18.30 -8.86 -2.68
C ASN A 175 -17.01 -9.29 -3.39
N ASN A 176 -16.68 -10.57 -3.44
CA ASN A 176 -15.39 -11.06 -3.93
C ASN A 176 -15.19 -10.97 -5.46
N ASP A 177 -16.09 -10.32 -6.18
CA ASP A 177 -16.08 -10.17 -7.64
C ASP A 177 -16.24 -8.72 -8.12
N ASN A 178 -16.26 -7.75 -7.20
CA ASN A 178 -16.50 -6.34 -7.51
C ASN A 178 -15.59 -5.40 -6.67
N PHE A 179 -15.66 -4.08 -6.96
CA PHE A 179 -14.82 -3.07 -6.32
C PHE A 179 -15.01 -2.99 -4.79
N VAL A 180 -16.19 -3.28 -4.28
CA VAL A 180 -16.42 -3.24 -2.81
C VAL A 180 -15.55 -4.27 -2.10
N GLY A 181 -15.46 -5.47 -2.65
CA GLY A 181 -14.55 -6.50 -2.15
C GLY A 181 -13.07 -6.12 -2.32
N LEU A 182 -12.71 -5.51 -3.46
CA LEU A 182 -11.35 -5.01 -3.67
C LEU A 182 -10.99 -3.93 -2.63
N MET A 183 -11.90 -3.00 -2.37
CA MET A 183 -11.73 -1.97 -1.34
C MET A 183 -11.57 -2.59 0.06
N ALA A 184 -12.40 -3.56 0.42
CA ALA A 184 -12.29 -4.26 1.69
C ALA A 184 -10.95 -4.99 1.82
N PHE A 185 -10.47 -5.62 0.75
CA PHE A 185 -9.15 -6.23 0.71
C PHE A 185 -8.02 -5.19 0.88
N GLN A 186 -8.10 -4.06 0.18
CA GLN A 186 -7.14 -2.95 0.32
C GLN A 186 -7.09 -2.40 1.75
N ASN A 187 -8.25 -2.27 2.38
CA ASN A 187 -8.36 -1.78 3.76
C ASN A 187 -7.62 -2.67 4.78
N MET A 188 -7.52 -3.97 4.53
CA MET A 188 -6.86 -4.93 5.42
C MET A 188 -5.39 -5.16 5.09
N ASN A 189 -4.96 -4.91 3.86
CA ASN A 189 -3.65 -5.36 3.35
C ASN A 189 -2.48 -4.97 4.26
N GLY A 190 -2.44 -3.74 4.77
CA GLY A 190 -1.37 -3.27 5.65
C GLY A 190 -1.39 -3.84 7.08
N MET A 191 -2.41 -4.63 7.44
CA MET A 191 -2.61 -5.25 8.75
C MET A 191 -2.39 -6.77 8.71
N LEU A 192 -2.14 -7.34 7.55
CA LEU A 192 -2.03 -8.78 7.32
C LEU A 192 -0.59 -9.19 7.01
N GLU A 193 -0.22 -10.37 7.46
CA GLU A 193 1.03 -11.01 7.07
C GLU A 193 0.97 -11.52 5.62
N ASP A 194 2.11 -11.60 4.93
CA ASP A 194 2.20 -12.05 3.53
C ASP A 194 1.47 -13.38 3.26
N ALA A 195 1.56 -14.34 4.19
CA ALA A 195 0.87 -15.63 4.06
C ALA A 195 -0.66 -15.49 4.11
N GLN A 196 -1.17 -14.53 4.88
CA GLN A 196 -2.60 -14.22 4.95
C GLN A 196 -3.06 -13.51 3.68
N VAL A 197 -2.27 -12.55 3.19
CA VAL A 197 -2.52 -11.86 1.92
C VAL A 197 -2.57 -12.86 0.75
N ASP A 198 -1.60 -13.76 0.64
CA ASP A 198 -1.55 -14.79 -0.41
C ASP A 198 -2.78 -15.72 -0.34
N SER A 199 -3.16 -16.13 0.88
CA SER A 199 -4.36 -16.94 1.10
C SER A 199 -5.64 -16.21 0.69
N LEU A 200 -5.77 -14.92 1.00
CA LEU A 200 -6.92 -14.10 0.61
C LEU A 200 -7.00 -13.89 -0.90
N ILE A 201 -5.88 -13.63 -1.56
CA ILE A 201 -5.83 -13.56 -3.04
C ILE A 201 -6.37 -14.86 -3.63
N GLY A 202 -6.05 -16.02 -3.02
CA GLY A 202 -6.59 -17.31 -3.42
C GLY A 202 -8.12 -17.38 -3.45
N THR A 203 -8.80 -16.65 -2.56
CA THR A 203 -10.27 -16.65 -2.43
C THR A 203 -10.99 -15.68 -3.37
N LEU A 204 -10.28 -14.72 -3.97
CA LEU A 204 -10.86 -13.74 -4.90
C LEU A 204 -11.36 -14.43 -6.17
N SER A 205 -12.36 -13.85 -6.82
CA SER A 205 -12.79 -14.26 -8.16
C SER A 205 -11.68 -14.04 -9.18
N ASP A 206 -11.72 -14.74 -10.30
CA ASP A 206 -10.74 -14.57 -11.38
C ASP A 206 -10.71 -13.11 -11.89
N LYS A 207 -11.86 -12.45 -11.86
CA LYS A 207 -12.00 -11.05 -12.25
C LYS A 207 -11.22 -10.12 -11.33
N LEU A 208 -11.30 -10.28 -10.02
CA LEU A 208 -10.49 -9.50 -9.07
C LEU A 208 -9.01 -9.89 -9.09
N LYS A 209 -8.68 -11.16 -9.29
CA LYS A 209 -7.27 -11.62 -9.48
C LYS A 209 -6.63 -10.96 -10.69
N ASP A 210 -7.43 -10.63 -11.72
CA ASP A 210 -6.95 -9.95 -12.92
C ASP A 210 -6.75 -8.43 -12.73
N ASN A 211 -7.26 -7.85 -11.64
CA ASN A 211 -7.08 -6.45 -11.31
C ASN A 211 -5.60 -6.10 -11.10
N LYS A 212 -5.19 -4.93 -11.62
CA LYS A 212 -3.80 -4.46 -11.58
C LYS A 212 -3.22 -4.39 -10.16
N TYR A 213 -4.02 -3.91 -9.19
CA TYR A 213 -3.61 -3.84 -7.79
C TYR A 213 -3.33 -5.23 -7.21
N VAL A 214 -4.25 -6.18 -7.41
CA VAL A 214 -4.11 -7.55 -6.89
C VAL A 214 -2.90 -8.25 -7.51
N LYS A 215 -2.69 -8.11 -8.83
CA LYS A 215 -1.49 -8.63 -9.52
C LYS A 215 -0.20 -8.02 -8.96
N GLY A 216 -0.19 -6.71 -8.74
CA GLY A 216 0.96 -6.01 -8.15
C GLY A 216 1.27 -6.52 -6.74
N LEU A 217 0.24 -6.67 -5.91
CA LEU A 217 0.38 -7.19 -4.55
C LEU A 217 0.86 -8.65 -4.54
N GLN A 218 0.30 -9.51 -5.39
CA GLN A 218 0.74 -10.89 -5.53
C GLN A 218 2.22 -10.98 -5.95
N ALA A 219 2.65 -10.13 -6.87
CA ALA A 219 4.04 -10.02 -7.28
C ALA A 219 4.94 -9.58 -6.11
N ALA A 220 4.51 -8.59 -5.32
CA ALA A 220 5.24 -8.09 -4.15
C ALA A 220 5.37 -9.17 -3.05
N VAL A 221 4.28 -9.87 -2.71
CA VAL A 221 4.30 -11.01 -1.76
C VAL A 221 5.25 -12.11 -2.24
N SER A 222 5.18 -12.49 -3.52
CA SER A 222 6.09 -13.47 -4.10
C SER A 222 7.55 -13.01 -4.05
N ALA A 223 7.82 -11.73 -4.31
CA ALA A 223 9.17 -11.15 -4.25
C ALA A 223 9.71 -11.13 -2.80
N ARG A 224 8.87 -10.75 -1.81
CA ARG A 224 9.23 -10.81 -0.38
C ARG A 224 9.54 -12.23 0.08
N SER A 225 8.74 -13.22 -0.33
CA SER A 225 8.98 -14.61 -0.02
C SER A 225 10.33 -15.11 -0.56
N LYS A 226 10.67 -14.77 -1.80
CA LYS A 226 11.95 -15.16 -2.44
C LYS A 226 13.16 -14.49 -1.83
N THR A 227 12.98 -13.34 -1.19
CA THR A 227 14.04 -12.53 -0.58
C THR A 227 13.86 -12.42 0.94
N SER A 228 13.16 -13.37 1.57
CA SER A 228 12.98 -13.43 3.01
C SER A 228 14.29 -13.80 3.73
N GLU A 229 14.30 -13.62 5.04
CA GLU A 229 15.43 -14.04 5.90
C GLU A 229 15.75 -15.52 5.69
N GLY A 230 17.02 -15.84 5.56
CA GLY A 230 17.52 -17.19 5.22
C GLY A 230 17.60 -17.48 3.72
N GLN A 231 17.02 -16.67 2.84
CA GLN A 231 17.15 -16.80 1.40
C GLN A 231 18.40 -16.10 0.87
N LYS A 232 18.89 -16.57 -0.27
CA LYS A 232 19.97 -15.90 -0.97
C LYS A 232 19.46 -14.61 -1.62
N PHE A 233 20.28 -13.56 -1.62
CA PHE A 233 19.92 -12.31 -2.31
C PHE A 233 19.58 -12.55 -3.79
N THR A 234 18.64 -11.80 -4.31
CA THR A 234 18.33 -11.75 -5.74
C THR A 234 19.19 -10.65 -6.40
N ASP A 235 20.02 -11.04 -7.38
CA ASP A 235 20.87 -10.08 -8.08
C ASP A 235 20.06 -9.17 -9.02
N PHE A 236 20.52 -7.96 -9.17
CA PHE A 236 19.99 -7.03 -10.16
C PHE A 236 21.11 -6.22 -10.81
N THR A 237 20.80 -5.70 -11.98
CA THR A 237 21.72 -4.89 -12.77
C THR A 237 21.04 -3.57 -13.14
N VAL A 238 21.74 -2.46 -12.92
CA VAL A 238 21.27 -1.12 -13.25
C VAL A 238 22.40 -0.32 -13.93
N GLU A 239 22.06 0.81 -14.53
CA GLU A 239 23.05 1.77 -15.02
C GLU A 239 23.20 2.89 -13.99
N ASP A 240 24.44 3.22 -13.63
CA ASP A 240 24.72 4.38 -12.77
C ASP A 240 24.49 5.72 -13.51
N SER A 241 24.68 6.84 -12.80
CA SER A 241 24.55 8.20 -13.37
C SER A 241 25.47 8.49 -14.56
N ASN A 242 26.50 7.67 -14.78
CA ASN A 242 27.45 7.79 -15.89
C ASN A 242 27.20 6.76 -17.02
N GLY A 243 26.10 6.02 -16.98
CA GLY A 243 25.76 4.98 -17.95
C GLY A 243 26.60 3.70 -17.81
N ARG A 244 27.29 3.49 -16.68
CA ARG A 244 28.04 2.25 -16.42
C ARG A 244 27.13 1.21 -15.79
N THR A 245 27.23 -0.01 -16.28
CA THR A 245 26.55 -1.16 -15.70
C THR A 245 27.10 -1.48 -14.31
N VAL A 246 26.21 -1.52 -13.30
CA VAL A 246 26.50 -1.87 -11.91
C VAL A 246 25.60 -3.04 -11.49
N LYS A 247 26.18 -4.05 -10.85
CA LYS A 247 25.46 -5.21 -10.32
C LYS A 247 25.43 -5.17 -8.80
N PHE A 248 24.31 -5.58 -8.23
CA PHE A 248 24.21 -5.73 -6.79
C PHE A 248 25.22 -6.73 -6.23
N SER A 249 25.44 -7.83 -6.99
CA SER A 249 26.47 -8.84 -6.70
C SER A 249 27.91 -8.31 -6.74
N ASP A 250 28.17 -7.10 -7.21
CA ASP A 250 29.51 -6.49 -7.08
C ASP A 250 29.82 -6.10 -5.63
N TYR A 251 28.81 -5.94 -4.79
CA TYR A 251 28.92 -5.48 -3.40
C TYR A 251 28.59 -6.56 -2.36
N VAL A 252 27.64 -7.47 -2.64
CA VAL A 252 27.15 -8.50 -1.71
C VAL A 252 27.59 -9.90 -2.10
N GLY A 253 27.64 -10.85 -1.14
CA GLY A 253 28.06 -12.22 -1.38
C GLY A 253 29.55 -12.36 -1.74
N LYS A 254 30.39 -11.44 -1.32
CA LYS A 254 31.84 -11.39 -1.61
C LYS A 254 32.69 -11.66 -0.36
N GLY A 255 32.19 -12.47 0.57
CA GLY A 255 32.91 -12.83 1.78
C GLY A 255 32.86 -11.78 2.88
N LYS A 256 31.96 -10.78 2.78
CA LYS A 256 31.73 -9.75 3.79
C LYS A 256 30.26 -9.68 4.16
N TYR A 257 29.99 -9.28 5.40
CA TYR A 257 28.68 -8.80 5.80
C TYR A 257 28.45 -7.43 5.18
N VAL A 258 27.27 -7.20 4.63
CA VAL A 258 26.91 -5.92 4.01
C VAL A 258 25.57 -5.47 4.57
N LEU A 259 25.56 -4.29 5.20
CA LEU A 259 24.35 -3.58 5.55
C LEU A 259 23.88 -2.82 4.30
N VAL A 260 22.72 -3.17 3.77
CA VAL A 260 22.15 -2.57 2.58
C VAL A 260 21.00 -1.65 2.99
N ASP A 261 21.06 -0.39 2.57
CA ASP A 261 20.06 0.64 2.85
C ASP A 261 19.40 1.08 1.54
N PHE A 262 18.09 0.81 1.39
CA PHE A 262 17.29 1.35 0.28
C PHE A 262 16.69 2.67 0.71
N TRP A 263 17.04 3.74 0.00
CA TRP A 263 16.74 5.11 0.40
C TRP A 263 16.45 6.04 -0.79
N ALA A 264 16.06 7.31 -0.50
CA ALA A 264 15.95 8.38 -1.47
C ALA A 264 16.24 9.74 -0.83
N SER A 265 16.66 10.72 -1.63
CA SER A 265 16.98 12.09 -1.18
C SER A 265 15.76 12.81 -0.57
N TRP A 266 14.59 12.57 -1.10
CA TRP A 266 13.33 13.14 -0.61
C TRP A 266 12.76 12.43 0.63
N CYS A 267 13.29 11.26 1.00
CA CYS A 267 12.80 10.45 2.12
C CYS A 267 13.28 10.99 3.47
N GLY A 268 12.44 11.72 4.16
CA GLY A 268 12.75 12.27 5.51
C GLY A 268 13.12 11.19 6.54
N PRO A 269 12.33 10.11 6.68
CA PRO A 269 12.70 8.98 7.56
C PRO A 269 14.06 8.35 7.22
N CYS A 270 14.38 8.16 5.92
CA CYS A 270 15.67 7.61 5.51
C CYS A 270 16.85 8.50 5.99
N LYS A 271 16.72 9.81 5.83
CA LYS A 271 17.74 10.76 6.32
C LYS A 271 17.94 10.70 7.83
N ARG A 272 16.90 10.35 8.60
CA ARG A 272 17.04 10.13 10.06
C ARG A 272 17.79 8.84 10.41
N GLU A 273 17.79 7.83 9.54
CA GLU A 273 18.56 6.60 9.76
C GLU A 273 20.04 6.73 9.36
N ILE A 274 20.42 7.67 8.51
CA ILE A 274 21.83 7.85 8.09
C ILE A 274 22.80 7.98 9.29
N PRO A 275 22.51 8.74 10.38
CA PRO A 275 23.38 8.77 11.55
C PRO A 275 23.59 7.40 12.21
N ASN A 276 22.56 6.57 12.30
CA ASN A 276 22.62 5.21 12.85
C ASN A 276 23.49 4.31 11.95
N ILE A 277 23.26 4.34 10.63
CA ILE A 277 24.06 3.61 9.64
C ILE A 277 25.52 4.06 9.70
N LYS A 278 25.77 5.37 9.80
CA LYS A 278 27.12 5.93 9.90
C LYS A 278 27.84 5.46 11.15
N ALA A 279 27.17 5.45 12.31
CA ALA A 279 27.75 4.95 13.56
C ALA A 279 28.19 3.49 13.43
N VAL A 280 27.32 2.66 12.82
CA VAL A 280 27.61 1.24 12.55
C VAL A 280 28.77 1.12 11.54
N TYR A 281 28.75 1.88 10.45
CA TYR A 281 29.83 1.88 9.47
C TYR A 281 31.18 2.25 10.12
N ASP A 282 31.24 3.33 10.86
CA ASP A 282 32.51 3.80 11.51
C ASP A 282 33.02 2.79 12.53
N LYS A 283 32.13 2.08 13.23
CA LYS A 283 32.48 1.09 14.25
C LYS A 283 32.94 -0.25 13.68
N TYR A 284 32.33 -0.71 12.59
CA TYR A 284 32.51 -2.08 12.07
C TYR A 284 33.19 -2.17 10.71
N LYS A 285 33.29 -1.07 9.92
CA LYS A 285 33.91 -1.09 8.59
C LYS A 285 35.31 -1.72 8.59
N GLY A 286 35.58 -2.60 7.63
CA GLY A 286 36.87 -3.26 7.52
C GLY A 286 36.89 -4.46 6.59
N LYS A 287 37.66 -5.46 7.01
CA LYS A 287 37.86 -6.67 6.22
C LYS A 287 36.56 -7.46 6.06
N ASP A 288 35.74 -7.52 7.11
CA ASP A 288 34.62 -8.41 7.23
C ASP A 288 33.24 -7.71 7.10
N PHE A 289 33.19 -6.36 7.07
CA PHE A 289 31.94 -5.60 7.02
C PHE A 289 32.04 -4.36 6.12
N ASN A 290 30.93 -4.06 5.46
CA ASN A 290 30.75 -2.83 4.69
C ASN A 290 29.28 -2.38 4.72
N VAL A 291 29.00 -1.19 4.18
CA VAL A 291 27.65 -0.64 3.95
C VAL A 291 27.49 -0.34 2.47
N LEU A 292 26.28 -0.53 1.96
CA LEU A 292 25.85 -0.15 0.61
C LEU A 292 24.53 0.60 0.70
N SER A 293 24.46 1.84 0.21
CA SER A 293 23.19 2.52 -0.01
C SER A 293 22.75 2.35 -1.47
N VAL A 294 21.46 2.05 -1.67
CA VAL A 294 20.85 1.85 -2.98
C VAL A 294 19.73 2.87 -3.12
N ALA A 295 19.93 3.84 -4.02
CA ALA A 295 18.94 4.88 -4.25
C ALA A 295 17.81 4.36 -5.14
N VAL A 296 16.58 4.46 -4.65
CA VAL A 296 15.37 4.01 -5.34
C VAL A 296 14.40 5.18 -5.51
N TRP A 297 13.66 5.21 -6.62
CA TRP A 297 12.65 6.23 -6.91
C TRP A 297 13.17 7.68 -6.83
N ASP A 298 14.43 7.88 -7.20
CA ASP A 298 15.13 9.16 -7.01
C ASP A 298 15.91 9.56 -8.25
N ARG A 299 16.20 10.86 -8.38
CA ARG A 299 17.09 11.34 -9.41
C ARG A 299 18.54 11.22 -8.94
N PRO A 300 19.47 10.77 -9.80
CA PRO A 300 20.86 10.60 -9.45
C PRO A 300 21.52 11.86 -8.82
N GLU A 301 21.22 13.03 -9.38
CA GLU A 301 21.78 14.31 -8.95
C GLU A 301 21.34 14.66 -7.53
N ASP A 302 20.04 14.46 -7.21
CA ASP A 302 19.46 14.74 -5.89
C ASP A 302 20.01 13.74 -4.85
N THR A 303 20.15 12.47 -5.25
CA THR A 303 20.80 11.44 -4.40
C THR A 303 22.23 11.80 -4.06
N GLU A 304 23.04 12.20 -5.04
CA GLU A 304 24.45 12.55 -4.84
C GLU A 304 24.61 13.80 -3.95
N GLU A 305 23.73 14.80 -4.11
CA GLU A 305 23.69 16.00 -3.27
C GLU A 305 23.34 15.65 -1.82
N ALA A 306 22.25 14.92 -1.60
CA ALA A 306 21.82 14.51 -0.26
C ALA A 306 22.87 13.59 0.42
N ALA A 307 23.51 12.71 -0.33
CA ALA A 307 24.57 11.86 0.19
C ALA A 307 25.76 12.69 0.71
N ARG A 308 26.16 13.75 -0.01
CA ARG A 308 27.23 14.68 0.46
C ARG A 308 26.79 15.45 1.70
N GLU A 309 25.56 15.99 1.71
CA GLU A 309 25.03 16.76 2.85
C GLU A 309 24.97 15.94 4.13
N HIS A 310 24.54 14.68 4.02
CA HIS A 310 24.41 13.79 5.16
C HIS A 310 25.64 12.95 5.49
N GLY A 311 26.76 13.16 4.76
CA GLY A 311 28.04 12.51 5.01
C GLY A 311 28.06 11.01 4.74
N VAL A 312 27.34 10.55 3.71
CA VAL A 312 27.40 9.17 3.20
C VAL A 312 28.74 8.97 2.49
N THR A 313 29.64 8.17 3.10
CA THR A 313 31.00 7.95 2.61
C THR A 313 31.29 6.52 2.19
N TRP A 314 30.31 5.64 2.29
CA TRP A 314 30.37 4.25 1.85
C TRP A 314 29.86 4.06 0.42
N SER A 315 29.88 2.83 -0.07
CA SER A 315 29.48 2.50 -1.45
C SER A 315 28.02 2.83 -1.71
N GLN A 316 27.72 3.27 -2.93
CA GLN A 316 26.37 3.61 -3.35
C GLN A 316 26.06 3.08 -4.75
N ILE A 317 24.78 2.72 -4.97
CA ILE A 317 24.16 2.55 -6.28
C ILE A 317 23.12 3.67 -6.41
N VAL A 318 23.40 4.68 -7.25
CA VAL A 318 22.64 5.95 -7.25
C VAL A 318 21.47 6.02 -8.21
N ASN A 319 21.23 5.01 -9.04
CA ASN A 319 20.16 5.02 -10.06
C ASN A 319 19.47 3.65 -10.18
N ALA A 320 19.04 3.10 -9.06
CA ALA A 320 18.40 1.77 -9.10
C ALA A 320 16.91 1.82 -9.43
N GLN A 321 16.27 2.98 -9.29
CA GLN A 321 14.87 3.23 -9.59
C GLN A 321 13.94 2.18 -8.91
N SER A 322 12.99 1.59 -9.64
CA SER A 322 12.08 0.56 -9.11
C SER A 322 12.67 -0.87 -9.17
N VAL A 323 13.79 -1.08 -9.86
CA VAL A 323 14.29 -2.44 -10.11
C VAL A 323 14.48 -3.26 -8.83
N PRO A 324 15.23 -2.80 -7.80
CA PRO A 324 15.38 -3.59 -6.58
C PRO A 324 14.08 -3.64 -5.74
N THR A 325 13.26 -2.59 -5.75
CA THR A 325 12.05 -2.57 -4.95
C THR A 325 11.03 -3.58 -5.44
N GLU A 326 10.89 -3.76 -6.75
CA GLU A 326 10.06 -4.81 -7.34
C GLU A 326 10.61 -6.21 -7.05
N LEU A 327 11.93 -6.42 -7.17
CA LEU A 327 12.57 -7.73 -6.94
C LEU A 327 12.54 -8.17 -5.48
N TYR A 328 12.52 -7.24 -4.54
CA TYR A 328 12.55 -7.51 -3.10
C TYR A 328 11.19 -7.31 -2.43
N GLY A 329 10.17 -6.88 -3.18
CA GLY A 329 8.84 -6.56 -2.66
C GLY A 329 8.88 -5.41 -1.65
N ILE A 330 9.70 -4.39 -1.90
CA ILE A 330 9.84 -3.21 -1.04
C ILE A 330 8.77 -2.19 -1.44
N GLU A 331 7.81 -1.97 -0.57
CA GLU A 331 6.70 -1.03 -0.78
C GLU A 331 6.93 0.34 -0.13
N GLY A 332 7.94 0.45 0.73
CA GLY A 332 8.28 1.70 1.43
C GLY A 332 9.74 1.77 1.86
N ILE A 333 10.24 2.99 1.99
CA ILE A 333 11.59 3.29 2.45
C ILE A 333 11.56 4.20 3.71
N PRO A 334 12.59 4.11 4.58
CA PRO A 334 13.79 3.29 4.46
C PRO A 334 13.50 1.79 4.48
N HIS A 335 14.31 0.96 3.82
CA HIS A 335 14.31 -0.49 4.02
C HIS A 335 15.77 -0.94 4.16
N ILE A 336 16.12 -1.44 5.35
CA ILE A 336 17.50 -1.76 5.68
C ILE A 336 17.63 -3.25 5.92
N MET A 337 18.60 -3.91 5.25
CA MET A 337 18.85 -5.34 5.33
C MET A 337 20.30 -5.63 5.70
N LEU A 338 20.51 -6.71 6.45
CA LEU A 338 21.84 -7.29 6.65
C LEU A 338 22.00 -8.54 5.79
N ILE A 339 23.03 -8.57 4.95
CA ILE A 339 23.38 -9.70 4.08
C ILE A 339 24.69 -10.32 4.54
N GLY A 340 24.73 -11.63 4.66
CA GLY A 340 25.91 -12.41 5.07
C GLY A 340 26.98 -12.52 3.99
N PRO A 341 28.18 -13.04 4.35
CA PRO A 341 29.33 -13.20 3.44
C PRO A 341 29.07 -14.10 2.24
N ASP A 342 28.16 -15.05 2.39
CA ASP A 342 27.71 -16.01 1.39
C ASP A 342 26.53 -15.50 0.54
N GLY A 343 26.01 -14.31 0.88
CA GLY A 343 24.88 -13.69 0.21
C GLY A 343 23.51 -14.09 0.77
N ILE A 344 23.48 -14.73 1.93
CA ILE A 344 22.20 -15.02 2.62
C ILE A 344 21.70 -13.74 3.31
N ILE A 345 20.42 -13.45 3.15
CA ILE A 345 19.73 -12.35 3.83
C ILE A 345 19.54 -12.77 5.30
N LEU A 346 20.21 -12.09 6.21
CA LEU A 346 20.20 -12.43 7.64
C LEU A 346 19.07 -11.73 8.36
N LYS A 347 18.78 -10.47 7.99
CA LYS A 347 17.72 -9.67 8.58
C LYS A 347 17.19 -8.67 7.58
N ARG A 348 15.88 -8.39 7.66
CA ARG A 348 15.21 -7.36 6.87
C ARG A 348 14.57 -6.33 7.78
N ASP A 349 14.27 -5.17 7.20
CA ASP A 349 13.50 -4.08 7.80
C ASP A 349 14.06 -3.56 9.13
N LEU A 350 15.37 -3.47 9.22
CA LEU A 350 16.08 -2.94 10.38
C LEU A 350 15.86 -1.43 10.54
N ARG A 351 15.74 -0.95 11.81
CA ARG A 351 15.57 0.46 12.17
C ARG A 351 16.29 0.80 13.48
N GLY A 352 16.76 2.03 13.59
CA GLY A 352 17.31 2.59 14.83
C GLY A 352 18.35 1.70 15.48
N ASP A 353 18.23 1.47 16.77
CA ASP A 353 19.18 0.66 17.57
C ASP A 353 19.25 -0.81 17.14
N ALA A 354 18.20 -1.34 16.48
CA ALA A 354 18.20 -2.71 15.98
C ALA A 354 19.24 -2.93 14.86
N ILE A 355 19.66 -1.88 14.15
CA ILE A 355 20.70 -1.96 13.12
C ILE A 355 22.02 -2.40 13.76
N GLU A 356 22.46 -1.69 14.79
CA GLU A 356 23.72 -2.05 15.47
C GLU A 356 23.61 -3.37 16.22
N ALA A 357 22.48 -3.60 16.90
CA ALA A 357 22.26 -4.84 17.63
C ALA A 357 22.39 -6.08 16.72
N GLU A 358 21.82 -6.02 15.51
CA GLU A 358 21.92 -7.14 14.57
C GLU A 358 23.31 -7.29 13.98
N VAL A 359 23.98 -6.20 13.57
CA VAL A 359 25.36 -6.27 13.07
C VAL A 359 26.32 -6.83 14.12
N ALA A 360 26.18 -6.44 15.39
CA ALA A 360 27.01 -6.90 16.49
C ALA A 360 26.94 -8.40 16.76
N ARG A 361 25.87 -9.09 16.31
CA ARG A 361 25.73 -10.55 16.43
C ARG A 361 26.75 -11.31 15.56
N TYR A 362 27.20 -10.71 14.48
CA TYR A 362 28.02 -11.37 13.45
C TYR A 362 29.41 -10.75 13.29
N VAL A 363 29.58 -9.47 13.60
CA VAL A 363 30.79 -8.70 13.32
C VAL A 363 31.39 -8.13 14.59
N ALA A 364 32.67 -8.39 14.83
CA ALA A 364 33.40 -7.76 15.94
C ALA A 364 33.68 -6.28 15.62
N PRO A 365 33.63 -5.38 16.61
CA PRO A 365 34.01 -4.00 16.43
C PRO A 365 35.48 -3.87 15.95
N LYS A 366 35.77 -2.84 15.18
CA LYS A 366 37.13 -2.51 14.78
C LYS A 366 37.94 -2.16 16.02
N LYS A 367 39.10 -2.79 16.17
CA LYS A 367 40.10 -2.47 17.24
C LYS A 367 40.76 -1.14 17.00
#